data_5378f0060d687d60fe9ffa050d3d1e0e
#
_entry.id   5378f0060d687d60fe9ffa050d3d1e0e
#
_cell.length_a   1.000
_cell.length_b   1.000
_cell.length_c   1.000
_cell.angle_alpha   90.00
_cell.angle_beta   90.00
_cell.angle_gamma   90.00
#
_symmetry.space_group_name_H-M   'P 1'
#
loop_
_entity.id
_entity.type
_entity.pdbx_description
1 polymer ?
#
loop_
_entity_poly.entity_id
_entity_poly.type
_entity_poly.pdbx_seq_one_letter_code
_entity_poly.pdbx_strand_id
1 'polypeptide(L)'
;MTYTNAQYHNDQSGNPSGIRVEVNGVVSFVPLALSNADYEAIMALVAAGQMTIQDAPAPPPPPIPTITARQLRLALLGLGLTGAMVEAQIAAMPGTETAREAARIEWEYATSYQRDHQLVVMLGAALNLTEQQITDAWMEAASL
;
A
#
# COMPACT_ATOMS: atom_id res chain seq x y z
N MET A 1 -8.20 14.15 36.30
CA MET A 1 -7.57 13.93 34.99
C MET A 1 -8.66 13.75 33.93
N THR A 2 -8.47 14.36 32.78
CA THR A 2 -9.40 14.23 31.65
C THR A 2 -8.71 13.41 30.56
N TYR A 3 -9.36 12.33 30.12
CA TYR A 3 -8.89 11.46 29.03
C TYR A 3 -9.79 11.67 27.82
N THR A 4 -9.20 11.93 26.64
CA THR A 4 -9.93 12.12 25.38
C THR A 4 -9.15 11.47 24.24
N ASN A 5 -9.84 11.22 23.10
CA ASN A 5 -9.22 10.72 21.87
C ASN A 5 -8.43 9.40 22.08
N ALA A 6 -9.00 8.45 22.82
CA ALA A 6 -8.36 7.18 23.06
C ALA A 6 -8.43 6.27 21.82
N GLN A 7 -7.29 5.70 21.45
CA GLN A 7 -7.16 4.77 20.34
C GLN A 7 -6.14 3.68 20.69
N TYR A 8 -6.46 2.44 20.38
CA TYR A 8 -5.50 1.35 20.51
C TYR A 8 -4.29 1.59 19.60
N HIS A 9 -3.14 1.18 20.06
CA HIS A 9 -1.89 1.16 19.30
C HIS A 9 -1.37 -0.26 19.25
N ASN A 10 -1.06 -0.73 18.03
CA ASN A 10 -0.48 -2.04 17.82
C ASN A 10 1.05 -1.96 17.75
N ASP A 11 1.71 -3.05 18.13
CA ASP A 11 3.12 -3.26 17.88
C ASP A 11 3.38 -3.58 16.38
N GLN A 12 4.64 -3.79 16.04
CA GLN A 12 5.04 -4.12 14.66
C GLN A 12 4.49 -5.47 14.17
N SER A 13 4.02 -6.31 15.07
CA SER A 13 3.40 -7.61 14.76
C SER A 13 1.88 -7.55 14.67
N GLY A 14 1.30 -6.36 14.85
CA GLY A 14 -0.15 -6.14 14.78
C GLY A 14 -0.90 -6.44 16.06
N ASN A 15 -0.19 -6.71 17.18
CA ASN A 15 -0.83 -6.97 18.47
C ASN A 15 -1.04 -5.66 19.26
N PRO A 16 -2.14 -5.53 20.02
CA PRO A 16 -2.36 -4.37 20.87
C PRO A 16 -1.22 -4.22 21.89
N SER A 17 -0.54 -3.08 21.89
CA SER A 17 0.60 -2.78 22.77
C SER A 17 0.32 -1.66 23.76
N GLY A 18 -0.68 -0.82 23.49
CA GLY A 18 -1.04 0.30 24.35
C GLY A 18 -2.22 1.09 23.82
N ILE A 19 -2.51 2.17 24.50
CA ILE A 19 -3.54 3.15 24.13
C ILE A 19 -2.86 4.50 23.96
N ARG A 20 -3.01 5.09 22.79
CA ARG A 20 -2.70 6.48 22.55
C ARG A 20 -3.91 7.32 23.01
N VAL A 21 -3.71 8.24 23.92
CA VAL A 21 -4.79 9.03 24.52
C VAL A 21 -4.30 10.45 24.82
N GLU A 22 -5.19 11.40 24.83
CA GLU A 22 -4.88 12.73 25.35
C GLU A 22 -5.24 12.81 26.84
N VAL A 23 -4.24 13.06 27.65
CA VAL A 23 -4.39 13.29 29.10
C VAL A 23 -4.25 14.78 29.37
N ASN A 24 -5.33 15.43 29.78
CA ASN A 24 -5.36 16.90 30.02
C ASN A 24 -4.88 17.70 28.77
N GLY A 25 -5.20 17.25 27.55
CA GLY A 25 -4.80 17.89 26.29
C GLY A 25 -3.39 17.53 25.81
N VAL A 26 -2.68 16.63 26.49
CA VAL A 26 -1.35 16.16 26.09
C VAL A 26 -1.45 14.73 25.61
N VAL A 27 -0.96 14.48 24.39
CA VAL A 27 -0.93 13.12 23.82
C VAL A 27 0.05 12.26 24.61
N SER A 28 -0.44 11.17 25.16
CA SER A 28 0.30 10.22 25.98
C SER A 28 0.09 8.79 25.45
N PHE A 29 1.04 7.93 25.74
CA PHE A 29 0.96 6.51 25.45
C PHE A 29 0.81 5.73 26.77
N VAL A 30 -0.27 4.97 26.90
CA VAL A 30 -0.61 4.20 28.09
C VAL A 30 -0.47 2.71 27.77
N PRO A 31 0.46 1.99 28.39
CA PRO A 31 0.64 0.56 28.17
C PRO A 31 -0.57 -0.25 28.69
N LEU A 32 -0.86 -1.39 28.07
CA LEU A 32 -1.93 -2.30 28.49
C LEU A 32 -1.50 -3.11 29.71
N ALA A 33 -1.35 -2.45 30.83
CA ALA A 33 -0.94 -3.08 32.08
C ALA A 33 -1.93 -2.73 33.20
N LEU A 34 -2.49 -3.75 33.87
CA LEU A 34 -3.42 -3.58 34.98
C LEU A 34 -2.82 -2.83 36.16
N SER A 35 -1.50 -2.78 36.28
CA SER A 35 -0.80 -2.00 37.27
C SER A 35 -0.58 -0.52 36.92
N ASN A 36 -1.00 -0.12 35.72
CA ASN A 36 -0.90 1.27 35.27
C ASN A 36 -2.17 2.04 35.65
N ALA A 37 -2.03 3.09 36.44
CA ALA A 37 -3.15 3.87 36.95
C ALA A 37 -3.98 4.57 35.83
N ASP A 38 -3.32 5.02 34.78
CA ASP A 38 -4.00 5.64 33.63
C ASP A 38 -4.79 4.61 32.84
N TYR A 39 -4.24 3.40 32.66
CA TYR A 39 -4.95 2.29 32.04
C TYR A 39 -6.20 1.90 32.82
N GLU A 40 -6.08 1.75 34.15
CA GLU A 40 -7.21 1.47 35.03
C GLU A 40 -8.30 2.55 34.94
N ALA A 41 -7.91 3.84 34.96
CA ALA A 41 -8.83 4.95 34.85
C ALA A 41 -9.56 4.98 33.48
N ILE A 42 -8.85 4.73 32.39
CA ILE A 42 -9.42 4.65 31.04
C ILE A 42 -10.43 3.51 30.97
N MET A 43 -10.08 2.31 31.47
CA MET A 43 -10.97 1.15 31.45
C MET A 43 -12.21 1.36 32.30
N ALA A 44 -12.10 2.08 33.43
CA ALA A 44 -13.25 2.46 34.24
C ALA A 44 -14.20 3.41 33.50
N LEU A 45 -13.69 4.38 32.75
CA LEU A 45 -14.49 5.27 31.90
C LEU A 45 -15.18 4.51 30.75
N VAL A 46 -14.50 3.52 30.16
CA VAL A 46 -15.09 2.66 29.13
C VAL A 46 -16.22 1.81 29.70
N ALA A 47 -16.00 1.21 30.87
CA ALA A 47 -17.01 0.40 31.58
C ALA A 47 -18.23 1.24 31.98
N ALA A 48 -18.04 2.51 32.32
CA ALA A 48 -19.12 3.46 32.63
C ALA A 48 -19.84 4.01 31.38
N GLY A 49 -19.39 3.65 30.16
CA GLY A 49 -19.95 4.17 28.91
C GLY A 49 -19.62 5.65 28.64
N GLN A 50 -18.65 6.21 29.36
CA GLN A 50 -18.24 7.62 29.25
C GLN A 50 -17.12 7.83 28.22
N MET A 51 -16.48 6.74 27.76
CA MET A 51 -15.41 6.75 26.78
C MET A 51 -15.47 5.52 25.89
N THR A 52 -15.06 5.71 24.64
CA THR A 52 -14.83 4.60 23.68
C THR A 52 -13.36 4.64 23.26
N ILE A 53 -12.72 3.50 23.21
CA ILE A 53 -11.38 3.38 22.63
C ILE A 53 -11.55 2.97 21.18
N GLN A 54 -11.04 3.78 20.24
CA GLN A 54 -11.06 3.47 18.82
C GLN A 54 -10.11 2.30 18.51
N ASP A 55 -10.43 1.54 17.48
CA ASP A 55 -9.54 0.48 17.01
C ASP A 55 -8.21 1.07 16.54
N ALA A 56 -7.15 0.26 16.64
CA ALA A 56 -5.87 0.65 16.09
C ALA A 56 -5.98 0.88 14.58
N PRO A 57 -5.27 1.89 14.02
CA PRO A 57 -5.23 2.08 12.59
C PRO A 57 -4.70 0.82 11.91
N ALA A 58 -5.29 0.48 10.77
CA ALA A 58 -4.81 -0.64 9.96
C ALA A 58 -3.31 -0.46 9.66
N PRO A 59 -2.51 -1.53 9.70
CA PRO A 59 -1.12 -1.44 9.31
C PRO A 59 -1.03 -0.92 7.87
N PRO A 60 -0.03 -0.08 7.55
CA PRO A 60 0.18 0.36 6.18
C PRO A 60 0.34 -0.87 5.28
N PRO A 61 -0.20 -0.86 4.06
CA PRO A 61 -0.01 -1.95 3.13
C PRO A 61 1.49 -2.19 2.93
N PRO A 62 1.92 -3.44 2.75
CA PRO A 62 3.31 -3.75 2.50
C PRO A 62 3.80 -2.97 1.27
N PRO A 63 5.06 -2.50 1.26
CA PRO A 63 5.61 -1.78 0.12
C PRO A 63 5.56 -2.67 -1.12
N ILE A 64 5.10 -2.11 -2.23
CA ILE A 64 5.06 -2.81 -3.51
C ILE A 64 6.50 -2.91 -4.04
N PRO A 65 7.03 -4.12 -4.28
CA PRO A 65 8.41 -4.28 -4.71
C PRO A 65 8.63 -3.78 -6.14
N THR A 66 9.85 -3.37 -6.45
CA THR A 66 10.32 -3.18 -7.82
C THR A 66 10.52 -4.56 -8.46
N ILE A 67 10.09 -4.73 -9.70
CA ILE A 67 10.30 -5.96 -10.47
C ILE A 67 11.29 -5.74 -11.62
N THR A 68 11.95 -6.81 -12.05
CA THR A 68 12.83 -6.77 -13.20
C THR A 68 12.04 -6.74 -14.51
N ALA A 69 12.66 -6.24 -15.58
CA ALA A 69 12.05 -6.28 -16.92
C ALA A 69 11.69 -7.72 -17.36
N ARG A 70 12.50 -8.72 -16.94
CA ARG A 70 12.20 -10.12 -17.20
C ARG A 70 10.90 -10.55 -16.51
N GLN A 71 10.74 -10.22 -15.22
CA GLN A 71 9.54 -10.53 -14.45
C GLN A 71 8.30 -9.87 -15.05
N LEU A 72 8.40 -8.59 -15.43
CA LEU A 72 7.30 -7.88 -16.09
C LEU A 72 6.89 -8.58 -17.39
N ARG A 73 7.86 -8.91 -18.24
CA ARG A 73 7.60 -9.58 -19.53
C ARG A 73 6.98 -10.97 -19.36
N LEU A 74 7.41 -11.72 -18.36
CA LEU A 74 6.82 -13.02 -18.04
C LEU A 74 5.38 -12.89 -17.52
N ALA A 75 5.11 -11.91 -16.66
CA ALA A 75 3.77 -11.63 -16.16
C ALA A 75 2.82 -11.23 -17.31
N LEU A 76 3.26 -10.35 -18.21
CA LEU A 76 2.50 -9.96 -19.39
C LEU A 76 2.23 -11.15 -20.31
N LEU A 77 3.21 -12.02 -20.50
CA LEU A 77 3.02 -13.26 -21.28
C LEU A 77 1.98 -14.19 -20.64
N GLY A 78 1.96 -14.28 -19.31
CA GLY A 78 0.92 -14.99 -18.56
C GLY A 78 -0.49 -14.42 -18.79
N LEU A 79 -0.60 -13.13 -19.04
CA LEU A 79 -1.84 -12.44 -19.42
C LEU A 79 -2.16 -12.53 -20.93
N GLY A 80 -1.36 -13.25 -21.71
CA GLY A 80 -1.52 -13.43 -23.15
C GLY A 80 -0.92 -12.30 -23.99
N LEU A 81 -0.08 -11.45 -23.41
CA LEU A 81 0.57 -10.33 -24.10
C LEU A 81 2.01 -10.67 -24.45
N THR A 82 2.28 -10.67 -25.73
CA THR A 82 3.64 -10.79 -26.26
C THR A 82 4.34 -9.43 -26.33
N GLY A 83 5.68 -9.43 -26.41
CA GLY A 83 6.45 -8.20 -26.60
C GLY A 83 6.01 -7.41 -27.82
N ALA A 84 5.69 -8.06 -28.94
CA ALA A 84 5.19 -7.43 -30.16
C ALA A 84 3.84 -6.72 -29.94
N MET A 85 2.97 -7.29 -29.10
CA MET A 85 1.70 -6.65 -28.75
C MET A 85 1.91 -5.40 -27.88
N VAL A 86 2.86 -5.45 -26.97
CA VAL A 86 3.25 -4.30 -26.14
C VAL A 86 3.82 -3.18 -27.03
N GLU A 87 4.71 -3.51 -27.96
CA GLU A 87 5.26 -2.54 -28.92
C GLU A 87 4.16 -1.91 -29.80
N ALA A 88 3.18 -2.68 -30.23
CA ALA A 88 2.02 -2.18 -30.97
C ALA A 88 1.18 -1.21 -30.12
N GLN A 89 1.00 -1.49 -28.81
CA GLN A 89 0.31 -0.58 -27.89
C GLN A 89 1.10 0.73 -27.69
N ILE A 90 2.42 0.65 -27.56
CA ILE A 90 3.29 1.83 -27.47
C ILE A 90 3.17 2.67 -28.74
N ALA A 91 3.18 2.05 -29.91
CA ALA A 91 3.02 2.74 -31.21
C ALA A 91 1.65 3.42 -31.35
N ALA A 92 0.60 2.83 -30.78
CA ALA A 92 -0.76 3.36 -30.77
C ALA A 92 -1.02 4.37 -29.63
N MET A 93 -0.06 4.60 -28.73
CA MET A 93 -0.19 5.49 -27.59
C MET A 93 -0.53 6.91 -28.02
N PRO A 94 -1.53 7.58 -27.39
CA PRO A 94 -1.81 8.99 -27.66
C PRO A 94 -0.64 9.87 -27.22
N GLY A 95 -0.41 10.97 -27.93
CA GLY A 95 0.66 11.92 -27.61
C GLY A 95 1.61 12.16 -28.77
N THR A 96 2.76 12.74 -28.46
CA THR A 96 3.78 13.07 -29.47
C THR A 96 4.59 11.84 -29.88
N GLU A 97 5.22 11.90 -31.04
CA GLU A 97 6.15 10.85 -31.48
C GLU A 97 7.31 10.68 -30.52
N THR A 98 7.82 11.78 -29.96
CA THR A 98 8.87 11.76 -28.94
C THR A 98 8.43 10.97 -27.68
N ALA A 99 7.18 11.13 -27.25
CA ALA A 99 6.66 10.38 -26.10
C ALA A 99 6.54 8.87 -26.39
N ARG A 100 6.14 8.50 -27.59
CA ARG A 100 6.07 7.10 -28.03
C ARG A 100 7.48 6.48 -28.13
N GLU A 101 8.44 7.22 -28.67
CA GLU A 101 9.82 6.75 -28.76
C GLU A 101 10.46 6.62 -27.36
N ALA A 102 10.18 7.54 -26.44
CA ALA A 102 10.63 7.41 -25.05
C ALA A 102 10.06 6.15 -24.39
N ALA A 103 8.76 5.88 -24.56
CA ALA A 103 8.13 4.68 -24.03
C ALA A 103 8.73 3.39 -24.64
N ARG A 104 9.09 3.43 -25.92
CA ARG A 104 9.76 2.31 -26.60
C ARG A 104 11.16 2.07 -26.06
N ILE A 105 11.94 3.12 -25.82
CA ILE A 105 13.27 3.03 -25.21
C ILE A 105 13.15 2.43 -23.81
N GLU A 106 12.21 2.91 -23.00
CA GLU A 106 11.95 2.32 -21.66
C GLU A 106 11.59 0.84 -21.74
N TRP A 107 10.74 0.42 -22.69
CA TRP A 107 10.39 -0.98 -22.89
C TRP A 107 11.60 -1.83 -23.29
N GLU A 108 12.46 -1.33 -24.15
CA GLU A 108 13.58 -2.09 -24.70
C GLU A 108 14.76 -2.17 -23.74
N TYR A 109 15.09 -1.06 -23.07
CA TYR A 109 16.36 -0.91 -22.31
C TYR A 109 16.21 -0.87 -20.79
N ALA A 110 15.03 -0.63 -20.24
CA ALA A 110 14.87 -0.66 -18.79
C ALA A 110 15.17 -2.06 -18.22
N THR A 111 15.87 -2.09 -17.11
CA THR A 111 16.23 -3.33 -16.41
C THR A 111 15.24 -3.68 -15.31
N SER A 112 14.52 -2.70 -14.79
CA SER A 112 13.53 -2.84 -13.72
C SER A 112 12.43 -1.79 -13.86
N TYR A 113 11.29 -2.06 -13.24
CA TYR A 113 10.13 -1.18 -13.22
C TYR A 113 9.57 -1.05 -11.82
N GLN A 114 9.05 0.15 -11.53
CA GLN A 114 8.20 0.41 -10.38
C GLN A 114 6.73 0.25 -10.77
N ARG A 115 5.88 -0.07 -9.79
CA ARG A 115 4.44 -0.30 -10.02
C ARG A 115 3.73 0.91 -10.66
N ASP A 116 4.13 2.11 -10.31
CA ASP A 116 3.60 3.40 -10.77
C ASP A 116 4.29 3.94 -12.03
N HIS A 117 5.19 3.16 -12.64
CA HIS A 117 5.85 3.57 -13.88
C HIS A 117 4.83 3.81 -14.99
N GLN A 118 4.98 4.91 -15.74
CA GLN A 118 4.03 5.34 -16.77
C GLN A 118 3.70 4.24 -17.79
N LEU A 119 4.69 3.46 -18.20
CA LEU A 119 4.48 2.33 -19.12
C LEU A 119 3.55 1.26 -18.52
N VAL A 120 3.68 0.97 -17.23
CA VAL A 120 2.83 0.00 -16.51
C VAL A 120 1.40 0.50 -16.44
N VAL A 121 1.21 1.77 -16.09
CA VAL A 121 -0.12 2.41 -16.03
C VAL A 121 -0.78 2.39 -17.40
N MET A 122 -0.04 2.71 -18.44
CA MET A 122 -0.54 2.72 -19.82
C MET A 122 -0.95 1.30 -20.28
N LEU A 123 -0.12 0.30 -20.03
CA LEU A 123 -0.44 -1.09 -20.38
C LEU A 123 -1.66 -1.60 -19.59
N GLY A 124 -1.77 -1.27 -18.32
CA GLY A 124 -2.94 -1.58 -17.51
C GLY A 124 -4.23 -0.99 -18.09
N ALA A 125 -4.19 0.27 -18.50
CA ALA A 125 -5.32 0.94 -19.15
C ALA A 125 -5.67 0.31 -20.52
N ALA A 126 -4.67 -0.01 -21.34
CA ALA A 126 -4.86 -0.65 -22.63
C ALA A 126 -5.49 -2.05 -22.52
N LEU A 127 -5.22 -2.75 -21.41
CA LEU A 127 -5.77 -4.05 -21.10
C LEU A 127 -7.09 -4.01 -20.34
N ASN A 128 -7.59 -2.81 -20.01
CA ASN A 128 -8.77 -2.62 -19.16
C ASN A 128 -8.64 -3.33 -17.79
N LEU A 129 -7.44 -3.37 -17.23
CA LEU A 129 -7.19 -3.95 -15.92
C LEU A 129 -7.52 -2.92 -14.83
N THR A 130 -8.13 -3.40 -13.74
CA THR A 130 -8.33 -2.58 -12.54
C THR A 130 -7.00 -2.41 -11.79
N GLU A 131 -6.90 -1.37 -10.95
CA GLU A 131 -5.73 -1.15 -10.09
C GLU A 131 -5.40 -2.39 -9.22
N GLN A 132 -6.43 -3.08 -8.73
CA GLN A 132 -6.25 -4.29 -7.95
C GLN A 132 -5.66 -5.42 -8.80
N GLN A 133 -6.19 -5.66 -9.99
CA GLN A 133 -5.68 -6.69 -10.91
C GLN A 133 -4.22 -6.42 -11.31
N ILE A 134 -3.86 -5.16 -11.54
CA ILE A 134 -2.47 -4.79 -11.84
C ILE A 134 -1.58 -5.07 -10.62
N THR A 135 -2.04 -4.74 -9.42
CA THR A 135 -1.29 -4.98 -8.18
C THR A 135 -1.11 -6.49 -7.92
N ASP A 136 -2.14 -7.28 -8.10
CA ASP A 136 -2.09 -8.74 -7.93
C ASP A 136 -1.11 -9.38 -8.93
N ALA A 137 -1.21 -9.02 -10.21
CA ALA A 137 -0.27 -9.47 -11.24
C ALA A 137 1.17 -9.01 -10.96
N TRP A 138 1.34 -7.82 -10.36
CA TRP A 138 2.64 -7.29 -9.97
C TRP A 138 3.28 -8.10 -8.85
N MET A 139 2.50 -8.43 -7.83
CA MET A 139 2.96 -9.25 -6.70
C MET A 139 3.29 -10.68 -7.15
N GLU A 140 2.51 -11.24 -8.06
CA GLU A 140 2.81 -12.53 -8.70
C GLU A 140 4.12 -12.45 -9.51
N ALA A 141 4.30 -11.41 -10.33
CA ALA A 141 5.51 -11.18 -11.09
C ALA A 141 6.75 -11.09 -10.20
N ALA A 142 6.65 -10.44 -9.04
CA ALA A 142 7.75 -10.32 -8.08
C ALA A 142 8.21 -11.67 -7.51
N SER A 143 7.41 -12.71 -7.63
CA SER A 143 7.73 -14.07 -7.18
C SER A 143 8.37 -14.95 -8.28
N LEU A 144 8.43 -14.46 -9.53
CA LEU A 144 9.05 -15.14 -10.68
C LEU A 144 10.60 -14.93 -10.70
#